data_7a07fadd3a78e7fff5aa9393076da840
#
_entry.id   7a07fadd3a78e7fff5aa9393076da840
#
_cell.length_a   1.000
_cell.length_b   1.000
_cell.length_c   1.000
_cell.angle_alpha   90.00
_cell.angle_beta   90.00
_cell.angle_gamma   90.00
#
_symmetry.space_group_name_H-M   'P 1'
#
loop_
_entity.id
_entity.type
_entity.pdbx_description
1 polymer ?
#
loop_
_entity_poly.entity_id
_entity_poly.type
_entity_poly.pdbx_seq_one_letter_code
_entity_poly.pdbx_strand_id
1 'polypeptide(L)'
;MKQKINGWWTWLLGGLLALLGFTSCTCIGYGLDEYGSPHADYRFIGEVSDEEGKPIEGIRVVVEPDGSPLDPDYDGWGWYDIDTLYTDASGKVDARLKASGVSKKKILVELEDVDGAEHGEFEGKVLNADELTMTQTREGDKNWYNGAFTIQMKTQMKKK
;
A
#
# COMPACT_ATOMS: atom_id res chain seq x y z
N MET A 1 -1.39 51.34 -37.50
CA MET A 1 -0.36 51.84 -36.57
C MET A 1 0.19 50.66 -35.77
N LYS A 2 1.43 50.23 -36.04
CA LYS A 2 2.09 49.17 -35.22
C LYS A 2 2.76 49.86 -34.03
N GLN A 3 2.22 49.73 -32.83
CA GLN A 3 2.89 50.16 -31.61
C GLN A 3 4.16 49.34 -31.44
N LYS A 4 5.30 49.97 -31.54
CA LYS A 4 6.57 49.44 -31.08
C LYS A 4 6.50 49.43 -29.53
N ILE A 5 6.15 48.31 -28.96
CA ILE A 5 6.31 48.11 -27.52
C ILE A 5 7.80 48.19 -27.25
N ASN A 6 8.23 49.22 -26.56
CA ASN A 6 9.63 49.50 -26.28
C ASN A 6 10.17 48.31 -25.43
N GLY A 7 11.24 47.68 -25.92
CA GLY A 7 11.88 46.51 -25.25
C GLY A 7 12.30 46.78 -23.79
N TRP A 8 12.40 48.07 -23.41
CA TRP A 8 12.67 48.49 -22.05
C TRP A 8 11.56 48.09 -21.06
N TRP A 9 10.28 48.16 -21.46
CA TRP A 9 9.16 47.73 -20.62
C TRP A 9 9.16 46.22 -20.39
N THR A 10 9.56 45.42 -21.37
CA THR A 10 9.67 43.98 -21.26
C THR A 10 10.78 43.58 -20.27
N TRP A 11 11.88 44.34 -20.28
CA TRP A 11 12.99 44.15 -19.35
C TRP A 11 12.59 44.49 -17.92
N LEU A 12 11.87 45.58 -17.73
CA LEU A 12 11.42 46.07 -16.43
C LEU A 12 10.36 45.13 -15.80
N LEU A 13 9.41 44.63 -16.61
CA LEU A 13 8.42 43.63 -16.20
C LEU A 13 9.07 42.28 -15.87
N GLY A 14 10.02 41.82 -16.67
CA GLY A 14 10.76 40.58 -16.41
C GLY A 14 11.57 40.65 -15.12
N GLY A 15 12.23 41.79 -14.84
CA GLY A 15 12.94 42.04 -13.61
C GLY A 15 12.03 42.08 -12.38
N LEU A 16 10.84 42.69 -12.49
CA LEU A 16 9.84 42.73 -11.42
C LEU A 16 9.28 41.35 -11.11
N LEU A 17 8.99 40.53 -12.13
CA LEU A 17 8.54 39.16 -11.96
C LEU A 17 9.62 38.27 -11.31
N ALA A 18 10.89 38.45 -11.67
CA ALA A 18 12.00 37.75 -11.05
C ALA A 18 12.14 38.13 -9.57
N LEU A 19 11.93 39.43 -9.23
CA LEU A 19 11.99 39.92 -7.84
C LEU A 19 10.83 39.42 -6.98
N LEU A 20 9.68 39.10 -7.60
CA LEU A 20 8.52 38.51 -6.96
C LEU A 20 8.62 36.95 -6.85
N GLY A 21 9.78 36.39 -7.18
CA GLY A 21 10.00 34.94 -7.08
C GLY A 21 9.44 34.14 -8.26
N PHE A 22 8.91 34.78 -9.29
CA PHE A 22 8.58 34.13 -10.55
C PHE A 22 9.83 33.97 -11.42
N THR A 23 10.85 33.33 -10.89
CA THR A 23 11.90 32.75 -11.73
C THR A 23 11.24 31.69 -12.58
N SER A 24 11.30 31.80 -13.89
CA SER A 24 10.95 30.71 -14.77
C SER A 24 11.81 29.53 -14.30
N CYS A 25 11.19 28.57 -13.61
CA CYS A 25 11.81 27.30 -13.30
C CYS A 25 12.07 26.63 -14.65
N THR A 26 13.26 26.88 -15.20
CA THR A 26 13.82 26.01 -16.21
C THR A 26 14.12 24.72 -15.47
N CYS A 27 13.09 23.90 -15.27
CA CYS A 27 13.23 22.50 -14.87
C CYS A 27 13.89 21.79 -16.04
N ILE A 28 15.21 22.05 -16.19
CA ILE A 28 16.05 21.29 -17.09
C ILE A 28 16.16 19.89 -16.46
N GLY A 29 15.41 18.94 -17.01
CA GLY A 29 15.76 17.54 -17.00
C GLY A 29 15.25 16.64 -15.90
N TYR A 30 14.34 17.12 -15.04
CA TYR A 30 13.50 16.17 -14.30
C TYR A 30 12.10 16.32 -14.88
N GLY A 31 11.75 15.43 -15.81
CA GLY A 31 10.36 15.23 -16.17
C GLY A 31 9.62 15.00 -14.85
N LEU A 32 8.83 16.00 -14.45
CA LEU A 32 7.75 15.74 -13.53
C LEU A 32 6.84 14.83 -14.33
N ASP A 33 7.00 13.54 -14.12
CA ASP A 33 6.07 12.57 -14.63
C ASP A 33 4.74 12.87 -13.95
N GLU A 34 3.93 13.69 -14.62
CA GLU A 34 2.49 13.86 -14.32
C GLU A 34 1.72 12.55 -14.51
N TYR A 35 2.43 11.49 -14.76
CA TYR A 35 1.92 10.16 -15.00
C TYR A 35 1.83 9.44 -13.67
N GLY A 36 0.60 9.01 -13.35
CA GLY A 36 0.30 8.32 -12.09
C GLY A 36 1.24 7.15 -11.82
N SER A 37 1.44 6.84 -10.56
CA SER A 37 2.27 5.70 -10.14
C SER A 37 1.68 4.39 -10.64
N PRO A 38 2.50 3.41 -11.06
CA PRO A 38 2.03 2.07 -11.32
C PRO A 38 1.24 1.54 -10.13
N HIS A 39 0.05 1.01 -10.37
CA HIS A 39 -0.84 0.52 -9.31
C HIS A 39 -1.44 -0.83 -9.67
N ALA A 40 -1.90 -1.54 -8.66
CA ALA A 40 -2.65 -2.77 -8.80
C ALA A 40 -3.74 -2.83 -7.72
N ASP A 41 -4.79 -3.61 -8.00
CA ASP A 41 -5.82 -3.90 -7.01
C ASP A 41 -5.44 -5.14 -6.22
N TYR A 42 -5.50 -5.07 -4.90
CA TYR A 42 -5.27 -6.21 -4.02
C TYR A 42 -6.49 -6.50 -3.17
N ARG A 43 -6.85 -7.78 -3.06
CA ARG A 43 -7.85 -8.28 -2.13
C ARG A 43 -7.20 -9.31 -1.22
N PHE A 44 -7.33 -9.11 0.07
CA PHE A 44 -6.88 -10.05 1.08
C PHE A 44 -8.07 -10.87 1.60
N ILE A 45 -7.93 -12.19 1.60
CA ILE A 45 -8.92 -13.13 2.13
C ILE A 45 -8.19 -14.05 3.10
N GLY A 46 -8.58 -14.00 4.38
CA GLY A 46 -7.99 -14.83 5.43
C GLY A 46 -9.03 -15.74 6.08
N GLU A 47 -8.58 -16.93 6.50
CA GLU A 47 -9.31 -17.84 7.37
C GLU A 47 -8.41 -18.22 8.55
N VAL A 48 -8.91 -17.99 9.77
CA VAL A 48 -8.23 -18.29 11.02
C VAL A 48 -9.05 -19.27 11.85
N SER A 49 -8.43 -20.35 12.29
CA SER A 49 -9.04 -21.37 13.13
C SER A 49 -8.11 -21.78 14.27
N ASP A 50 -8.63 -22.49 15.25
CA ASP A 50 -7.83 -23.18 16.26
C ASP A 50 -7.26 -24.51 15.71
N GLU A 51 -6.51 -25.23 16.54
CA GLU A 51 -5.91 -26.52 16.20
C GLU A 51 -6.97 -27.61 15.94
N GLU A 52 -8.20 -27.43 16.41
CA GLU A 52 -9.35 -28.33 16.19
C GLU A 52 -10.13 -27.99 14.93
N GLY A 53 -9.76 -26.88 14.25
CA GLY A 53 -10.42 -26.37 13.04
C GLY A 53 -11.65 -25.51 13.31
N LYS A 54 -11.90 -25.11 14.57
CA LYS A 54 -12.97 -24.20 14.91
C LYS A 54 -12.56 -22.76 14.56
N PRO A 55 -13.43 -21.99 13.90
CA PRO A 55 -13.12 -20.59 13.56
C PRO A 55 -12.94 -19.73 14.82
N ILE A 56 -12.03 -18.78 14.76
CA ILE A 56 -11.74 -17.86 15.86
C ILE A 56 -12.16 -16.45 15.43
N GLU A 57 -13.07 -15.83 16.20
CA GLU A 57 -13.50 -14.46 16.06
C GLU A 57 -12.55 -13.52 16.81
N GLY A 58 -12.46 -12.25 16.41
CA GLY A 58 -11.79 -11.17 17.13
C GLY A 58 -10.26 -11.12 16.95
N ILE A 59 -9.66 -12.02 16.17
CA ILE A 59 -8.21 -11.99 15.92
C ILE A 59 -7.88 -10.74 15.08
N ARG A 60 -6.96 -9.93 15.59
CA ARG A 60 -6.37 -8.82 14.86
C ARG A 60 -5.41 -9.38 13.80
N VAL A 61 -5.63 -9.00 12.55
CA VAL A 61 -4.83 -9.38 11.40
C VAL A 61 -4.24 -8.12 10.80
N VAL A 62 -2.94 -7.94 10.87
CA VAL A 62 -2.21 -6.83 10.27
C VAL A 62 -1.52 -7.33 9.02
N VAL A 63 -1.84 -6.74 7.87
CA VAL A 63 -1.21 -7.07 6.59
C VAL A 63 -0.23 -5.97 6.25
N GLU A 64 1.05 -6.29 6.26
CA GLU A 64 2.13 -5.40 5.87
C GLU A 64 2.59 -5.74 4.45
N PRO A 65 2.16 -4.99 3.44
CA PRO A 65 2.73 -5.14 2.11
C PRO A 65 4.16 -4.61 2.08
N ASP A 66 4.92 -5.05 1.11
CA ASP A 66 6.34 -4.77 0.86
C ASP A 66 6.79 -3.35 1.26
N GLY A 67 7.85 -3.27 2.05
CA GLY A 67 8.47 -2.00 2.43
C GLY A 67 7.88 -1.35 3.69
N SER A 68 7.44 -2.14 4.65
CA SER A 68 7.14 -1.64 6.00
C SER A 68 8.25 -0.71 6.50
N PRO A 69 7.91 0.41 7.18
CA PRO A 69 8.90 1.27 7.85
C PRO A 69 9.81 0.51 8.83
N LEU A 70 9.46 -0.73 9.17
CA LEU A 70 10.25 -1.64 10.00
C LEU A 70 11.26 -2.46 9.19
N ASP A 71 11.19 -2.45 7.85
CA ASP A 71 12.18 -3.08 6.99
C ASP A 71 13.42 -2.20 6.91
N PRO A 72 14.62 -2.69 7.33
CA PRO A 72 15.87 -1.91 7.24
C PRO A 72 16.28 -1.55 5.80
N ASP A 73 15.73 -2.23 4.81
CA ASP A 73 15.96 -1.97 3.37
C ASP A 73 14.89 -1.04 2.76
N TYR A 74 14.00 -0.46 3.60
CA TYR A 74 12.96 0.46 3.15
C TYR A 74 13.55 1.76 2.62
N ASP A 75 13.34 2.04 1.34
CA ASP A 75 13.86 3.24 0.66
C ASP A 75 12.94 4.47 0.73
N GLY A 76 11.81 4.36 1.40
CA GLY A 76 10.87 5.47 1.61
C GLY A 76 9.96 5.79 0.42
N TRP A 77 9.97 5.00 -0.64
CA TRP A 77 9.23 5.27 -1.88
C TRP A 77 7.95 4.43 -2.03
N GLY A 78 7.20 4.23 -1.00
CA GLY A 78 5.92 3.51 -1.06
C GLY A 78 4.82 4.20 -0.26
N TRP A 79 3.62 4.29 -0.81
CA TRP A 79 2.41 4.64 -0.07
C TRP A 79 1.81 3.34 0.44
N TYR A 80 1.96 3.10 1.74
CA TYR A 80 1.46 1.89 2.36
C TYR A 80 0.46 2.28 3.45
N ASP A 81 -0.79 1.88 3.27
CA ASP A 81 -1.72 1.79 4.37
C ASP A 81 -1.58 0.38 4.97
N ILE A 82 -1.08 0.30 6.19
CA ILE A 82 -1.14 -0.93 6.99
C ILE A 82 -2.61 -1.14 7.32
N ASP A 83 -3.22 -2.13 6.69
CA ASP A 83 -4.60 -2.47 6.98
C ASP A 83 -4.67 -3.37 8.21
N THR A 84 -5.35 -2.87 9.25
CA THR A 84 -5.68 -3.65 10.44
C THR A 84 -7.09 -4.19 10.29
N LEU A 85 -7.21 -5.51 10.28
CA LEU A 85 -8.45 -6.24 10.08
C LEU A 85 -8.77 -7.08 11.32
N TYR A 86 -10.01 -7.52 11.45
CA TYR A 86 -10.42 -8.44 12.51
C TYR A 86 -11.21 -9.59 11.91
N THR A 87 -11.00 -10.80 12.44
CA THR A 87 -11.77 -11.96 12.03
C THR A 87 -13.23 -11.85 12.52
N ASP A 88 -14.15 -12.22 11.64
CA ASP A 88 -15.59 -12.30 11.97
C ASP A 88 -15.91 -13.61 12.73
N ALA A 89 -17.19 -13.82 13.11
CA ALA A 89 -17.66 -15.01 13.79
C ALA A 89 -17.43 -16.32 13.03
N SER A 90 -17.11 -16.26 11.75
CA SER A 90 -16.71 -17.40 10.93
C SER A 90 -15.18 -17.56 10.79
N GLY A 91 -14.41 -16.79 11.55
CA GLY A 91 -12.95 -16.76 11.51
C GLY A 91 -12.39 -16.17 10.23
N LYS A 92 -13.16 -15.34 9.51
CA LYS A 92 -12.76 -14.82 8.20
C LYS A 92 -12.48 -13.33 8.23
N VAL A 93 -11.54 -12.94 7.36
CA VAL A 93 -11.31 -11.55 6.96
C VAL A 93 -11.38 -11.44 5.43
N ASP A 94 -11.94 -10.34 4.94
CA ASP A 94 -12.01 -10.02 3.52
C ASP A 94 -11.90 -8.51 3.35
N ALA A 95 -10.82 -8.05 2.78
CA ALA A 95 -10.56 -6.63 2.61
C ALA A 95 -9.86 -6.31 1.29
N ARG A 96 -9.99 -5.06 0.86
CA ARG A 96 -9.20 -4.50 -0.23
C ARG A 96 -8.02 -3.75 0.37
N LEU A 97 -6.83 -4.11 -0.06
CA LEU A 97 -5.61 -3.43 0.36
C LEU A 97 -5.31 -2.28 -0.60
N LYS A 98 -4.89 -1.16 -0.03
CA LYS A 98 -4.42 0.00 -0.79
C LYS A 98 -2.90 -0.05 -0.83
N ALA A 99 -2.35 -0.54 -1.94
CA ALA A 99 -0.91 -0.58 -2.14
C ALA A 99 -0.56 -0.22 -3.59
N SER A 100 0.55 0.48 -3.80
CA SER A 100 1.00 0.86 -5.13
C SER A 100 1.64 -0.29 -5.91
N GLY A 101 2.21 -1.25 -5.23
CA GLY A 101 2.77 -2.48 -5.79
C GLY A 101 3.18 -3.42 -4.68
N VAL A 102 2.70 -4.65 -4.72
CA VAL A 102 3.04 -5.66 -3.72
C VAL A 102 3.93 -6.72 -4.34
N SER A 103 5.14 -6.84 -3.83
CA SER A 103 6.00 -7.98 -4.16
C SER A 103 5.58 -9.18 -3.32
N LYS A 104 5.23 -10.29 -3.96
CA LYS A 104 4.88 -11.52 -3.24
C LYS A 104 5.93 -11.93 -2.20
N LYS A 105 7.19 -11.57 -2.39
CA LYS A 105 8.31 -12.02 -1.54
C LYS A 105 8.40 -11.30 -0.19
N LYS A 106 7.67 -10.21 0.01
CA LYS A 106 7.84 -9.34 1.18
C LYS A 106 6.54 -9.07 1.96
N ILE A 107 5.46 -9.82 1.68
CA ILE A 107 4.22 -9.69 2.46
C ILE A 107 4.42 -10.39 3.79
N LEU A 108 4.13 -9.67 4.87
CA LEU A 108 4.03 -10.20 6.23
C LEU A 108 2.58 -10.09 6.70
N VAL A 109 2.12 -11.10 7.42
CA VAL A 109 0.80 -11.07 8.08
C VAL A 109 1.00 -11.40 9.55
N GLU A 110 0.72 -10.43 10.40
CA GLU A 110 0.74 -10.61 11.84
C GLU A 110 -0.67 -10.89 12.36
N LEU A 111 -0.80 -11.92 13.17
CA LEU A 111 -2.04 -12.29 13.85
C LEU A 111 -1.83 -12.15 15.36
N GLU A 112 -2.72 -11.41 16.00
CA GLU A 112 -2.69 -11.19 17.45
C GLU A 112 -4.09 -11.30 18.03
N ASP A 113 -4.17 -12.04 19.12
CA ASP A 113 -5.35 -12.11 19.97
C ASP A 113 -5.37 -10.86 20.86
N VAL A 114 -6.34 -9.97 20.63
CA VAL A 114 -6.44 -8.67 21.33
C VAL A 114 -7.67 -8.55 22.23
N ASP A 115 -8.58 -9.52 22.17
CA ASP A 115 -9.78 -9.55 23.02
C ASP A 115 -9.63 -10.45 24.27
N GLY A 116 -8.49 -11.12 24.36
CA GLY A 116 -8.10 -11.95 25.50
C GLY A 116 -9.04 -13.16 25.66
N ALA A 117 -9.62 -13.32 26.85
CA ALA A 117 -10.41 -14.53 27.17
C ALA A 117 -11.82 -14.54 26.55
N GLU A 118 -12.27 -13.50 25.85
CA GLU A 118 -13.66 -13.41 25.37
C GLU A 118 -13.99 -14.49 24.34
N HIS A 119 -13.07 -14.79 23.41
CA HIS A 119 -13.21 -15.86 22.41
C HIS A 119 -12.16 -16.96 22.56
N GLY A 120 -11.43 -16.98 23.68
CA GLY A 120 -10.32 -17.86 23.98
C GLY A 120 -8.99 -17.14 23.86
N GLU A 121 -7.96 -17.66 24.51
CA GLU A 121 -6.61 -17.06 24.46
C GLU A 121 -5.73 -17.83 23.48
N PHE A 122 -5.15 -17.11 22.51
CA PHE A 122 -4.31 -17.67 21.46
C PHE A 122 -2.91 -17.05 21.43
N GLU A 123 -1.92 -17.84 21.04
CA GLU A 123 -0.57 -17.37 20.81
C GLU A 123 -0.53 -16.54 19.51
N GLY A 124 0.13 -15.35 19.56
CA GLY A 124 0.35 -14.54 18.35
C GLY A 124 1.17 -15.28 17.30
N LYS A 125 0.93 -15.01 16.04
CA LYS A 125 1.60 -15.67 14.92
C LYS A 125 1.94 -14.69 13.81
N VAL A 126 3.12 -14.87 13.21
CA VAL A 126 3.55 -14.13 12.02
C VAL A 126 3.68 -15.12 10.87
N LEU A 127 3.07 -14.79 9.74
CA LEU A 127 3.13 -15.54 8.50
C LEU A 127 3.95 -14.79 7.47
N ASN A 128 4.82 -15.50 6.79
CA ASN A 128 5.61 -14.99 5.68
C ASN A 128 4.93 -15.24 4.33
N ALA A 129 5.42 -14.61 3.30
CA ALA A 129 4.91 -14.72 1.94
C ALA A 129 4.77 -16.15 1.40
N ASP A 130 5.62 -17.07 1.86
CA ASP A 130 5.60 -18.48 1.42
C ASP A 130 4.38 -19.24 1.97
N GLU A 131 3.79 -18.76 3.06
CA GLU A 131 2.58 -19.31 3.68
C GLU A 131 1.29 -18.72 3.09
N LEU A 132 1.44 -17.78 2.15
CA LEU A 132 0.34 -17.10 1.48
C LEU A 132 0.23 -17.55 0.02
N THR A 133 -0.99 -17.59 -0.49
CA THR A 133 -1.25 -17.83 -1.91
C THR A 133 -1.64 -16.53 -2.60
N MET A 134 -0.85 -16.07 -3.57
CA MET A 134 -1.19 -14.91 -4.38
C MET A 134 -1.58 -15.36 -5.79
N THR A 135 -2.76 -14.95 -6.22
CA THR A 135 -3.32 -15.28 -7.55
C THR A 135 -3.69 -14.00 -8.28
N GLN A 136 -3.21 -13.86 -9.51
CA GLN A 136 -3.66 -12.77 -10.38
C GLN A 136 -5.06 -13.09 -10.92
N THR A 137 -6.02 -12.20 -10.66
CA THR A 137 -7.44 -12.36 -11.03
C THR A 137 -7.83 -11.53 -12.25
N ARG A 138 -7.02 -10.52 -12.60
CA ARG A 138 -7.17 -9.71 -13.81
C ARG A 138 -5.81 -9.25 -14.31
N GLU A 139 -5.61 -9.29 -15.61
CA GLU A 139 -4.40 -8.76 -16.24
C GLU A 139 -4.36 -7.23 -16.19
N GLY A 140 -3.15 -6.68 -16.18
CA GLY A 140 -2.90 -5.25 -16.30
C GLY A 140 -3.05 -4.74 -17.74
N ASP A 141 -3.01 -3.41 -17.90
CA ASP A 141 -3.13 -2.75 -19.20
C ASP A 141 -1.78 -2.51 -19.90
N LYS A 142 -0.69 -3.00 -19.31
CA LYS A 142 0.71 -2.81 -19.74
C LYS A 142 1.22 -1.36 -19.66
N ASN A 143 0.44 -0.46 -19.06
CA ASN A 143 0.84 0.92 -18.77
C ASN A 143 1.02 1.10 -17.26
N TRP A 144 0.03 1.70 -16.61
CA TRP A 144 0.10 2.03 -15.18
C TRP A 144 -0.65 1.04 -14.28
N TYR A 145 -1.58 0.29 -14.85
CA TYR A 145 -2.34 -0.71 -14.13
C TYR A 145 -1.73 -2.10 -14.28
N ASN A 146 -1.20 -2.64 -13.18
CA ASN A 146 -0.52 -3.94 -13.13
C ASN A 146 -1.49 -5.14 -12.98
N GLY A 147 -2.79 -4.88 -12.86
CA GLY A 147 -3.80 -5.91 -12.73
C GLY A 147 -4.40 -6.02 -11.35
N ALA A 148 -5.21 -7.06 -11.14
CA ALA A 148 -5.80 -7.37 -9.85
C ALA A 148 -5.27 -8.70 -9.30
N PHE A 149 -5.05 -8.74 -7.99
CA PHE A 149 -4.50 -9.89 -7.27
C PHE A 149 -5.36 -10.22 -6.06
N THR A 150 -5.49 -11.50 -5.76
CA THR A 150 -6.06 -11.99 -4.51
C THR A 150 -4.97 -12.67 -3.71
N ILE A 151 -4.81 -12.25 -2.46
CA ILE A 151 -3.92 -12.84 -1.47
C ILE A 151 -4.79 -13.68 -0.54
N GLN A 152 -4.49 -14.97 -0.46
CA GLN A 152 -5.24 -15.90 0.39
C GLN A 152 -4.35 -16.41 1.51
N MET A 153 -4.90 -16.39 2.71
CA MET A 153 -4.31 -16.93 3.94
C MET A 153 -5.24 -17.95 4.55
N LYS A 154 -4.68 -19.09 4.96
CA LYS A 154 -5.37 -20.05 5.81
C LYS A 154 -4.42 -20.53 6.89
N THR A 155 -4.77 -20.29 8.15
CA THR A 155 -3.87 -20.61 9.25
C THR A 155 -4.61 -21.07 10.48
N GLN A 156 -3.86 -21.78 11.34
CA GLN A 156 -4.30 -22.18 12.66
C GLN A 156 -3.48 -21.47 13.73
N MET A 157 -4.14 -21.04 14.79
CA MET A 157 -3.53 -20.48 15.98
C MET A 157 -3.57 -21.47 17.12
N LYS A 158 -2.50 -21.48 17.90
CA LYS A 158 -2.36 -22.34 19.06
C LYS A 158 -2.99 -21.67 20.27
N LYS A 159 -3.76 -22.43 21.04
CA LYS A 159 -4.34 -21.98 22.30
C LYS A 159 -3.25 -21.87 23.37
N LYS A 160 -3.29 -20.79 24.18
CA LYS A 160 -2.41 -20.59 25.34
C LYS A 160 -2.76 -21.51 26.49
#